data_7bb329d743c847329f7b23a6d81d3739
#
_entry.id   7bb329d743c847329f7b23a6d81d3739
#
_cell.length_a   1.000
_cell.length_b   1.000
_cell.length_c   1.000
_cell.angle_alpha   90.00
_cell.angle_beta   90.00
_cell.angle_gamma   90.00
#
_symmetry.space_group_name_H-M   'P 1'
#
loop_
_entity.id
_entity.type
_entity.pdbx_description
1 polymer ?
#
loop_
_entity_poly.entity_id
_entity_poly.type
_entity_poly.pdbx_seq_one_letter_code
_entity_poly.pdbx_strand_id
1 'polypeptide(L)'
;MTHPTTPKTDLQHLFSLPVIVAALGYFVDIYDLLLFGIVRVPSLKSLGLDEQQVSSVGASILNWQMGGLLIGGILWGVLGDKKGRLSVLFGSIITYSIANIACGFIQDTAFLPATELYKYLRFLAGVGLAGELGAGITLVSEILPKQLRAIGTSLVAGIGLFGAVVAYFTVEIFGDWRVAYFVGGGLGFGLLLLRVGVIESGMFKEISSQKKVVKGDFFSFFTNRERFIKYIKCIGIGLPTWFVIGILATFSNEIGKALGIVEPIKPGLAIMWCYVGLAVGDLSSGFLSQYLQSRKKAVALMMAFTLLGCLIYLFAGIQSVTMFYSLALIMGFGIGYWAMFVTIGAEQFGTNLRATAATTIPNMVRGMVILMTGIYGYFKPISTPIYAAAIVGVICFVLGFYCTLTIAETHDKDLDFLEE
;
A
#
# COMPACT_ATOMS: atom_id res chain seq x y z
N MET A 1 -37.57 -28.09 8.27
CA MET A 1 -36.94 -28.09 9.61
C MET A 1 -35.73 -27.16 9.54
N THR A 2 -35.90 -25.94 10.02
CA THR A 2 -34.78 -24.96 10.12
C THR A 2 -34.03 -25.27 11.40
N HIS A 3 -32.79 -25.76 11.28
CA HIS A 3 -31.92 -25.90 12.44
C HIS A 3 -31.69 -24.52 13.07
N PRO A 4 -31.90 -24.32 14.38
CA PRO A 4 -31.54 -23.09 15.05
C PRO A 4 -30.02 -22.94 15.01
N THR A 5 -29.55 -21.93 14.26
CA THR A 5 -28.13 -21.55 14.29
C THR A 5 -27.83 -20.95 15.65
N THR A 6 -27.01 -21.64 16.44
CA THR A 6 -26.43 -21.05 17.67
C THR A 6 -25.81 -19.72 17.36
N PRO A 7 -26.02 -18.64 18.16
CA PRO A 7 -25.38 -17.34 17.94
C PRO A 7 -23.87 -17.54 17.98
N LYS A 8 -23.20 -17.11 16.90
CA LYS A 8 -21.74 -17.18 16.82
C LYS A 8 -21.13 -16.30 17.92
N THR A 9 -20.10 -16.80 18.57
CA THR A 9 -19.31 -15.97 19.51
C THR A 9 -18.54 -14.88 18.75
N ASP A 10 -18.16 -13.77 19.40
CA ASP A 10 -17.38 -12.67 18.80
C ASP A 10 -16.12 -13.17 18.10
N LEU A 11 -15.41 -14.15 18.70
CA LEU A 11 -14.25 -14.82 18.10
C LEU A 11 -14.60 -15.56 16.80
N GLN A 12 -15.75 -16.25 16.75
CA GLN A 12 -16.20 -16.95 15.54
C GLN A 12 -16.54 -15.99 14.39
N HIS A 13 -16.97 -14.78 14.69
CA HIS A 13 -17.18 -13.74 13.68
C HIS A 13 -15.85 -13.20 13.15
N LEU A 14 -14.88 -12.89 14.03
CA LEU A 14 -13.58 -12.36 13.66
C LEU A 14 -12.74 -13.35 12.84
N PHE A 15 -12.81 -14.63 13.14
CA PHE A 15 -12.10 -15.69 12.41
C PHE A 15 -13.01 -16.41 11.40
N SER A 16 -14.06 -15.76 10.94
CA SER A 16 -14.87 -16.30 9.87
C SER A 16 -14.08 -16.40 8.56
N LEU A 17 -14.38 -17.38 7.74
CA LEU A 17 -13.66 -17.64 6.49
C LEU A 17 -13.58 -16.40 5.57
N PRO A 18 -14.65 -15.58 5.40
CA PRO A 18 -14.54 -14.35 4.61
C PRO A 18 -13.54 -13.31 5.16
N VAL A 19 -13.42 -13.18 6.48
CA VAL A 19 -12.44 -12.27 7.12
C VAL A 19 -11.02 -12.78 6.91
N ILE A 20 -10.80 -14.09 7.07
CA ILE A 20 -9.50 -14.73 6.81
C ILE A 20 -9.11 -14.54 5.34
N VAL A 21 -10.02 -14.77 4.40
CA VAL A 21 -9.75 -14.61 2.96
C VAL A 21 -9.48 -13.14 2.60
N ALA A 22 -10.14 -12.18 3.24
CA ALA A 22 -9.84 -10.77 3.08
C ALA A 22 -8.45 -10.41 3.63
N ALA A 23 -8.07 -10.96 4.78
CA ALA A 23 -6.74 -10.77 5.38
C ALA A 23 -5.63 -11.36 4.50
N LEU A 24 -5.84 -12.56 3.98
CA LEU A 24 -4.92 -13.20 3.03
C LEU A 24 -4.85 -12.43 1.71
N GLY A 25 -5.95 -11.82 1.26
CA GLY A 25 -5.95 -10.95 0.09
C GLY A 25 -5.03 -9.76 0.27
N TYR A 26 -5.16 -9.06 1.38
CA TYR A 26 -4.30 -7.93 1.69
C TYR A 26 -2.83 -8.35 1.91
N PHE A 27 -2.61 -9.53 2.50
CA PHE A 27 -1.27 -10.12 2.63
C PHE A 27 -0.59 -10.34 1.27
N VAL A 28 -1.29 -10.94 0.30
CA VAL A 28 -0.75 -11.17 -1.04
C VAL A 28 -0.54 -9.86 -1.79
N ASP A 29 -1.45 -8.88 -1.59
CA ASP A 29 -1.34 -7.54 -2.15
C ASP A 29 -0.05 -6.83 -1.67
N ILE A 30 0.22 -6.85 -0.37
CA ILE A 30 1.43 -6.23 0.21
C ILE A 30 2.70 -6.98 -0.19
N TYR A 31 2.66 -8.33 -0.19
CA TYR A 31 3.76 -9.15 -0.69
C TYR A 31 4.18 -8.67 -2.08
N ASP A 32 3.24 -8.56 -2.98
CA ASP A 32 3.47 -8.29 -4.40
C ASP A 32 3.81 -6.82 -4.69
N LEU A 33 3.15 -5.92 -3.98
CA LEU A 33 3.40 -4.48 -4.08
C LEU A 33 4.85 -4.14 -3.80
N LEU A 34 5.44 -4.81 -2.80
CA LEU A 34 6.79 -4.52 -2.33
C LEU A 34 7.86 -5.41 -2.96
N LEU A 35 7.45 -6.50 -3.56
CA LEU A 35 8.38 -7.50 -4.11
C LEU A 35 9.40 -6.86 -5.05
N PHE A 36 8.98 -5.98 -5.97
CA PHE A 36 9.93 -5.32 -6.85
C PHE A 36 10.94 -4.45 -6.07
N GLY A 37 10.51 -3.70 -5.07
CA GLY A 37 11.42 -2.92 -4.21
C GLY A 37 12.48 -3.79 -3.53
N ILE A 38 12.07 -4.99 -3.08
CA ILE A 38 12.94 -5.97 -2.41
C ILE A 38 13.94 -6.60 -3.40
N VAL A 39 13.47 -7.00 -4.59
CA VAL A 39 14.30 -7.69 -5.59
C VAL A 39 14.95 -6.74 -6.59
N ARG A 40 14.71 -5.45 -6.53
CA ARG A 40 15.20 -4.46 -7.51
C ARG A 40 16.70 -4.57 -7.77
N VAL A 41 17.51 -4.57 -6.73
CA VAL A 41 18.97 -4.64 -6.87
C VAL A 41 19.43 -6.01 -7.38
N PRO A 42 19.06 -7.14 -6.75
CA PRO A 42 19.52 -8.45 -7.22
C PRO A 42 18.99 -8.79 -8.62
N SER A 43 17.74 -8.45 -8.95
CA SER A 43 17.19 -8.76 -10.28
C SER A 43 17.87 -7.98 -11.39
N LEU A 44 18.08 -6.68 -11.23
CA LEU A 44 18.69 -5.85 -12.25
C LEU A 44 20.19 -6.14 -12.41
N LYS A 45 20.90 -6.45 -11.31
CA LYS A 45 22.30 -6.92 -11.41
C LYS A 45 22.41 -8.25 -12.14
N SER A 46 21.49 -9.18 -11.93
CA SER A 46 21.47 -10.47 -12.63
C SER A 46 21.18 -10.35 -14.14
N LEU A 47 20.56 -9.22 -14.56
CA LEU A 47 20.35 -8.86 -15.96
C LEU A 47 21.54 -8.09 -16.55
N GLY A 48 22.67 -7.98 -15.83
CA GLY A 48 23.92 -7.38 -16.31
C GLY A 48 24.01 -5.86 -16.21
N LEU A 49 23.10 -5.20 -15.47
CA LEU A 49 23.11 -3.75 -15.31
C LEU A 49 24.17 -3.32 -14.27
N ASP A 50 24.85 -2.22 -14.55
CA ASP A 50 25.75 -1.57 -13.62
C ASP A 50 24.97 -0.79 -12.51
N GLU A 51 25.68 -0.27 -11.49
CA GLU A 51 25.03 0.41 -10.36
C GLU A 51 24.19 1.63 -10.77
N GLN A 52 24.65 2.39 -11.77
CA GLN A 52 23.95 3.58 -12.24
C GLN A 52 22.68 3.18 -13.00
N GLN A 53 22.76 2.15 -13.82
CA GLN A 53 21.63 1.56 -14.54
C GLN A 53 20.63 0.92 -13.58
N VAL A 54 21.10 0.20 -12.54
CA VAL A 54 20.22 -0.35 -11.48
C VAL A 54 19.41 0.74 -10.80
N SER A 55 20.01 1.90 -10.57
CA SER A 55 19.30 3.04 -10.01
C SER A 55 18.24 3.60 -10.97
N SER A 56 18.64 3.97 -12.19
CA SER A 56 17.77 4.66 -13.16
C SER A 56 16.69 3.74 -13.74
N VAL A 57 17.06 2.54 -14.18
CA VAL A 57 16.11 1.54 -14.71
C VAL A 57 15.18 1.04 -13.58
N GLY A 58 15.73 0.82 -12.39
CA GLY A 58 14.95 0.42 -11.22
C GLY A 58 13.91 1.47 -10.83
N ALA A 59 14.25 2.76 -10.84
CA ALA A 59 13.30 3.83 -10.64
C ALA A 59 12.22 3.85 -11.74
N SER A 60 12.62 3.63 -12.99
CA SER A 60 11.69 3.56 -14.11
C SER A 60 10.68 2.42 -13.97
N ILE A 61 11.14 1.20 -13.64
CA ILE A 61 10.25 0.04 -13.45
C ILE A 61 9.28 0.29 -12.28
N LEU A 62 9.77 0.86 -11.16
CA LEU A 62 8.93 1.24 -10.04
C LEU A 62 7.86 2.25 -10.47
N ASN A 63 8.21 3.25 -11.26
CA ASN A 63 7.28 4.25 -11.77
C ASN A 63 6.21 3.63 -12.69
N TRP A 64 6.56 2.67 -13.53
CA TRP A 64 5.60 1.93 -14.34
C TRP A 64 4.62 1.13 -13.46
N GLN A 65 5.11 0.48 -12.41
CA GLN A 65 4.24 -0.21 -11.44
C GLN A 65 3.28 0.77 -10.74
N MET A 66 3.78 1.92 -10.28
CA MET A 66 2.95 2.95 -9.64
C MET A 66 1.95 3.58 -10.61
N GLY A 67 2.34 3.77 -11.88
CA GLY A 67 1.43 4.16 -12.96
C GLY A 67 0.33 3.14 -13.19
N GLY A 68 0.66 1.85 -13.14
CA GLY A 68 -0.31 0.76 -13.17
C GLY A 68 -1.32 0.84 -12.03
N LEU A 69 -0.86 1.12 -10.80
CA LEU A 69 -1.73 1.32 -9.63
C LEU A 69 -2.69 2.51 -9.81
N LEU A 70 -2.22 3.63 -10.37
CA LEU A 70 -3.07 4.80 -10.67
C LEU A 70 -4.19 4.43 -11.64
N ILE A 71 -3.83 3.86 -12.78
CA ILE A 71 -4.79 3.50 -13.83
C ILE A 71 -5.70 2.37 -13.35
N GLY A 72 -5.14 1.37 -12.67
CA GLY A 72 -5.89 0.26 -12.08
C GLY A 72 -6.89 0.73 -11.03
N GLY A 73 -6.54 1.71 -10.19
CA GLY A 73 -7.44 2.28 -9.18
C GLY A 73 -8.70 2.89 -9.81
N ILE A 74 -8.54 3.60 -10.91
CA ILE A 74 -9.67 4.16 -11.69
C ILE A 74 -10.45 3.03 -12.37
N LEU A 75 -9.76 2.13 -13.06
CA LEU A 75 -10.36 1.02 -13.80
C LEU A 75 -11.23 0.13 -12.90
N TRP A 76 -10.66 -0.34 -11.79
CA TRP A 76 -11.36 -1.22 -10.85
C TRP A 76 -12.42 -0.48 -10.06
N GLY A 77 -12.24 0.81 -9.76
CA GLY A 77 -13.28 1.65 -9.17
C GLY A 77 -14.53 1.69 -10.07
N VAL A 78 -14.37 2.04 -11.33
CA VAL A 78 -15.47 2.10 -12.31
C VAL A 78 -16.09 0.73 -12.58
N LEU A 79 -15.26 -0.33 -12.71
CA LEU A 79 -15.76 -1.69 -12.94
C LEU A 79 -16.49 -2.24 -11.71
N GLY A 80 -16.01 -1.94 -10.50
CA GLY A 80 -16.64 -2.34 -9.25
C GLY A 80 -18.04 -1.78 -9.10
N ASP A 81 -18.21 -0.53 -9.51
CA ASP A 81 -19.53 0.12 -9.51
C ASP A 81 -20.48 -0.47 -10.56
N LYS A 82 -19.97 -0.85 -11.75
CA LYS A 82 -20.79 -1.38 -12.84
C LYS A 82 -21.09 -2.88 -12.74
N LYS A 83 -20.07 -3.69 -12.42
CA LYS A 83 -20.13 -5.17 -12.46
C LYS A 83 -20.12 -5.82 -11.07
N GLY A 84 -20.00 -5.03 -10.02
CA GLY A 84 -19.96 -5.50 -8.65
C GLY A 84 -18.54 -5.85 -8.16
N ARG A 85 -18.35 -5.82 -6.84
CA ARG A 85 -17.04 -5.96 -6.16
C ARG A 85 -16.35 -7.30 -6.41
N LEU A 86 -17.12 -8.39 -6.51
CA LEU A 86 -16.57 -9.72 -6.76
C LEU A 86 -15.85 -9.78 -8.11
N SER A 87 -16.44 -9.21 -9.16
CA SER A 87 -15.80 -9.17 -10.49
C SER A 87 -14.46 -8.42 -10.48
N VAL A 88 -14.36 -7.35 -9.67
CA VAL A 88 -13.12 -6.61 -9.47
C VAL A 88 -12.08 -7.48 -8.78
N LEU A 89 -12.45 -8.13 -7.68
CA LEU A 89 -11.54 -8.99 -6.92
C LEU A 89 -10.97 -10.12 -7.78
N PHE A 90 -11.81 -10.78 -8.59
CA PHE A 90 -11.34 -11.84 -9.50
C PHE A 90 -10.43 -11.29 -10.60
N GLY A 91 -10.86 -10.22 -11.27
CA GLY A 91 -10.09 -9.63 -12.36
C GLY A 91 -8.73 -9.11 -11.89
N SER A 92 -8.68 -8.46 -10.74
CA SER A 92 -7.44 -7.94 -10.16
C SER A 92 -6.44 -9.05 -9.81
N ILE A 93 -6.90 -10.11 -9.10
CA ILE A 93 -6.05 -11.23 -8.72
C ILE A 93 -5.47 -11.94 -9.95
N ILE A 94 -6.29 -12.26 -10.95
CA ILE A 94 -5.82 -12.91 -12.17
C ILE A 94 -4.75 -12.05 -12.85
N THR A 95 -5.01 -10.74 -12.97
CA THR A 95 -4.11 -9.82 -13.65
C THR A 95 -2.74 -9.76 -13.00
N TYR A 96 -2.65 -9.53 -11.68
CA TYR A 96 -1.34 -9.45 -11.03
C TYR A 96 -0.66 -10.80 -10.90
N SER A 97 -1.42 -11.90 -10.71
CA SER A 97 -0.84 -13.25 -10.59
C SER A 97 -0.16 -13.69 -11.89
N ILE A 98 -0.81 -13.46 -13.03
CA ILE A 98 -0.22 -13.74 -14.35
C ILE A 98 1.00 -12.84 -14.57
N ALA A 99 0.90 -11.55 -14.27
CA ALA A 99 2.01 -10.62 -14.42
C ALA A 99 3.24 -11.03 -13.59
N ASN A 100 3.02 -11.51 -12.36
CA ASN A 100 4.11 -11.98 -11.50
C ASN A 100 4.77 -13.25 -12.03
N ILE A 101 3.98 -14.26 -12.39
CA ILE A 101 4.54 -15.48 -13.00
C ILE A 101 5.35 -15.11 -14.23
N ALA A 102 4.85 -14.20 -15.07
CA ALA A 102 5.59 -13.72 -16.24
C ALA A 102 6.89 -12.98 -15.85
N CYS A 103 6.90 -12.23 -14.71
CA CYS A 103 8.13 -11.63 -14.21
C CYS A 103 9.20 -12.66 -13.84
N GLY A 104 8.83 -13.85 -13.38
CA GLY A 104 9.77 -14.95 -13.12
C GLY A 104 10.49 -15.47 -14.36
N PHE A 105 9.94 -15.25 -15.56
CA PHE A 105 10.52 -15.66 -16.84
C PHE A 105 11.25 -14.54 -17.60
N ILE A 106 11.50 -13.40 -16.97
CA ILE A 106 12.13 -12.25 -17.64
C ILE A 106 13.53 -12.61 -18.14
N GLN A 107 13.72 -12.43 -19.45
CA GLN A 107 14.98 -12.53 -20.18
C GLN A 107 14.89 -11.68 -21.44
N ASP A 108 16.04 -11.43 -22.08
CA ASP A 108 16.04 -10.77 -23.38
C ASP A 108 15.31 -11.63 -24.40
N THR A 109 14.45 -11.00 -25.17
CA THR A 109 13.72 -11.61 -26.28
C THR A 109 14.16 -11.01 -27.59
N ALA A 110 13.84 -11.65 -28.72
CA ALA A 110 14.15 -11.12 -30.04
C ALA A 110 13.51 -9.77 -30.35
N PHE A 111 12.45 -9.39 -29.61
CA PHE A 111 11.66 -8.18 -29.87
C PHE A 111 11.83 -7.10 -28.79
N LEU A 112 12.11 -7.49 -27.53
CA LEU A 112 12.16 -6.57 -26.40
C LEU A 112 13.31 -6.94 -25.45
N PRO A 113 14.10 -5.94 -24.98
CA PRO A 113 15.05 -6.12 -23.90
C PRO A 113 14.34 -6.54 -22.60
N ALA A 114 15.01 -7.31 -21.77
CA ALA A 114 14.49 -7.77 -20.47
C ALA A 114 13.98 -6.61 -19.58
N THR A 115 14.67 -5.49 -19.60
CA THR A 115 14.29 -4.29 -18.82
C THR A 115 12.98 -3.66 -19.27
N GLU A 116 12.71 -3.63 -20.59
CA GLU A 116 11.43 -3.10 -21.10
C GLU A 116 10.28 -4.07 -20.81
N LEU A 117 10.52 -5.38 -21.01
CA LEU A 117 9.55 -6.41 -20.64
C LEU A 117 9.19 -6.31 -19.14
N TYR A 118 10.20 -6.09 -18.29
CA TYR A 118 10.00 -5.91 -16.85
C TYR A 118 9.10 -4.71 -16.52
N LYS A 119 9.30 -3.56 -17.20
CA LYS A 119 8.44 -2.38 -17.04
C LYS A 119 6.97 -2.70 -17.35
N TYR A 120 6.70 -3.31 -18.49
CA TYR A 120 5.33 -3.63 -18.91
C TYR A 120 4.67 -4.64 -17.98
N LEU A 121 5.39 -5.67 -17.54
CA LEU A 121 4.86 -6.67 -16.61
C LEU A 121 4.59 -6.05 -15.23
N ARG A 122 5.47 -5.16 -14.73
CA ARG A 122 5.22 -4.45 -13.46
C ARG A 122 4.10 -3.43 -13.55
N PHE A 123 3.92 -2.78 -14.70
CA PHE A 123 2.72 -1.97 -14.97
C PHE A 123 1.45 -2.81 -14.87
N LEU A 124 1.41 -3.96 -15.54
CA LEU A 124 0.27 -4.86 -15.52
C LEU A 124 -0.01 -5.39 -14.10
N ALA A 125 1.03 -5.77 -13.36
CA ALA A 125 0.92 -6.13 -11.95
C ALA A 125 0.32 -4.98 -11.12
N GLY A 126 0.79 -3.75 -11.33
CA GLY A 126 0.26 -2.55 -10.69
C GLY A 126 -1.22 -2.34 -10.98
N VAL A 127 -1.64 -2.51 -12.23
CA VAL A 127 -3.07 -2.45 -12.60
C VAL A 127 -3.87 -3.49 -11.81
N GLY A 128 -3.37 -4.73 -11.70
CA GLY A 128 -4.01 -5.78 -10.92
C GLY A 128 -4.14 -5.42 -9.43
N LEU A 129 -3.03 -5.04 -8.79
CA LEU A 129 -2.97 -4.76 -7.35
C LEU A 129 -3.91 -3.64 -6.88
N ALA A 130 -4.26 -2.69 -7.74
CA ALA A 130 -5.07 -1.54 -7.36
C ALA A 130 -6.50 -1.89 -6.94
N GLY A 131 -7.02 -3.06 -7.31
CA GLY A 131 -8.40 -3.48 -7.02
C GLY A 131 -8.60 -4.12 -5.64
N GLU A 132 -7.54 -4.59 -5.01
CA GLU A 132 -7.64 -5.48 -3.84
C GLU A 132 -7.96 -4.76 -2.53
N LEU A 133 -7.19 -3.72 -2.20
CA LEU A 133 -7.24 -3.05 -0.89
C LEU A 133 -8.63 -2.53 -0.52
N GLY A 134 -9.25 -1.76 -1.42
CA GLY A 134 -10.55 -1.14 -1.15
C GLY A 134 -11.68 -2.17 -1.04
N ALA A 135 -11.65 -3.22 -1.87
CA ALA A 135 -12.65 -4.26 -1.88
C ALA A 135 -12.58 -5.14 -0.61
N GLY A 136 -11.37 -5.48 -0.14
CA GLY A 136 -11.15 -6.29 1.06
C GLY A 136 -11.64 -5.60 2.34
N ILE A 137 -11.23 -4.34 2.58
CA ILE A 137 -11.65 -3.56 3.76
C ILE A 137 -13.16 -3.35 3.77
N THR A 138 -13.75 -3.02 2.62
CA THR A 138 -15.20 -2.82 2.52
C THR A 138 -15.95 -4.11 2.82
N LEU A 139 -15.51 -5.23 2.28
CA LEU A 139 -16.10 -6.54 2.51
C LEU A 139 -16.15 -6.88 4.01
N VAL A 140 -15.03 -6.72 4.71
CA VAL A 140 -14.93 -7.00 6.15
C VAL A 140 -15.85 -6.09 6.96
N SER A 141 -15.93 -4.81 6.59
CA SER A 141 -16.81 -3.85 7.26
C SER A 141 -18.31 -4.14 7.03
N GLU A 142 -18.68 -4.82 5.95
CA GLU A 142 -20.03 -5.23 5.65
C GLU A 142 -20.44 -6.53 6.37
N ILE A 143 -19.48 -7.46 6.51
CA ILE A 143 -19.75 -8.79 7.11
C ILE A 143 -19.79 -8.73 8.65
N LEU A 144 -18.93 -7.90 9.26
CA LEU A 144 -18.81 -7.87 10.72
C LEU A 144 -19.88 -7.00 11.39
N PRO A 145 -20.39 -7.43 12.57
CA PRO A 145 -21.19 -6.58 13.45
C PRO A 145 -20.48 -5.27 13.77
N LYS A 146 -21.25 -4.19 13.97
CA LYS A 146 -20.69 -2.82 14.19
C LYS A 146 -19.61 -2.79 15.26
N GLN A 147 -19.77 -3.53 16.36
CA GLN A 147 -18.83 -3.60 17.48
C GLN A 147 -17.50 -4.23 17.14
N LEU A 148 -17.47 -5.15 16.17
CA LEU A 148 -16.28 -5.92 15.79
C LEU A 148 -15.57 -5.37 14.55
N ARG A 149 -16.14 -4.39 13.85
CA ARG A 149 -15.60 -3.86 12.59
C ARG A 149 -14.19 -3.31 12.74
N ALA A 150 -13.95 -2.51 13.79
CA ALA A 150 -12.64 -1.93 14.05
C ALA A 150 -11.59 -3.01 14.33
N ILE A 151 -11.92 -4.01 15.15
CA ILE A 151 -11.01 -5.12 15.46
C ILE A 151 -10.75 -5.95 14.21
N GLY A 152 -11.78 -6.27 13.44
CA GLY A 152 -11.65 -7.08 12.21
C GLY A 152 -10.83 -6.38 11.14
N THR A 153 -11.02 -5.09 10.91
CA THR A 153 -10.22 -4.31 9.95
C THR A 153 -8.76 -4.18 10.40
N SER A 154 -8.50 -4.00 11.70
CA SER A 154 -7.14 -4.00 12.24
C SER A 154 -6.45 -5.35 12.12
N LEU A 155 -7.18 -6.45 12.30
CA LEU A 155 -6.67 -7.82 12.11
C LEU A 155 -6.26 -8.04 10.65
N VAL A 156 -7.14 -7.65 9.72
CA VAL A 156 -6.86 -7.72 8.27
C VAL A 156 -5.64 -6.89 7.90
N ALA A 157 -5.53 -5.66 8.42
CA ALA A 157 -4.37 -4.80 8.19
C ALA A 157 -3.08 -5.41 8.76
N GLY A 158 -3.09 -5.89 10.01
CA GLY A 158 -1.92 -6.49 10.65
C GLY A 158 -1.41 -7.74 9.93
N ILE A 159 -2.32 -8.67 9.56
CA ILE A 159 -1.96 -9.86 8.78
C ILE A 159 -1.44 -9.45 7.39
N GLY A 160 -2.10 -8.47 6.76
CA GLY A 160 -1.72 -7.99 5.44
C GLY A 160 -0.30 -7.44 5.40
N LEU A 161 0.07 -6.59 6.36
CA LEU A 161 1.41 -6.00 6.43
C LEU A 161 2.54 -7.04 6.59
N PHE A 162 2.23 -8.22 7.13
CA PHE A 162 3.18 -9.32 7.24
C PHE A 162 3.62 -9.87 5.87
N GLY A 163 2.88 -9.57 4.79
CA GLY A 163 3.26 -9.89 3.42
C GLY A 163 4.63 -9.35 3.02
N ALA A 164 5.02 -8.16 3.51
CA ALA A 164 6.35 -7.59 3.29
C ALA A 164 7.48 -8.42 3.91
N VAL A 165 7.24 -8.94 5.10
CA VAL A 165 8.19 -9.78 5.83
C VAL A 165 8.39 -11.09 5.08
N VAL A 166 7.29 -11.73 4.65
CA VAL A 166 7.36 -12.99 3.90
C VAL A 166 8.00 -12.77 2.53
N ALA A 167 7.73 -11.64 1.85
CA ALA A 167 8.38 -11.31 0.58
C ALA A 167 9.91 -11.24 0.73
N TYR A 168 10.40 -10.56 1.76
CA TYR A 168 11.83 -10.50 2.05
C TYR A 168 12.43 -11.88 2.33
N PHE A 169 11.84 -12.66 3.24
CA PHE A 169 12.35 -13.98 3.57
C PHE A 169 12.27 -14.98 2.41
N THR A 170 11.27 -14.85 1.54
CA THR A 170 11.20 -15.67 0.32
C THR A 170 12.45 -15.44 -0.55
N VAL A 171 12.85 -14.20 -0.75
CA VAL A 171 14.06 -13.88 -1.53
C VAL A 171 15.32 -14.38 -0.83
N GLU A 172 15.43 -14.20 0.49
CA GLU A 172 16.62 -14.55 1.26
C GLU A 172 16.81 -16.09 1.35
N ILE A 173 15.71 -16.84 1.53
CA ILE A 173 15.73 -18.31 1.65
C ILE A 173 16.04 -18.99 0.32
N PHE A 174 15.41 -18.57 -0.74
CA PHE A 174 15.58 -19.20 -2.05
C PHE A 174 16.80 -18.68 -2.82
N GLY A 175 17.32 -17.50 -2.49
CA GLY A 175 18.47 -16.89 -3.13
C GLY A 175 18.26 -16.49 -4.60
N ASP A 176 17.07 -16.72 -5.16
CA ASP A 176 16.69 -16.37 -6.52
C ASP A 176 15.43 -15.50 -6.52
N TRP A 177 15.55 -14.29 -7.03
CA TRP A 177 14.46 -13.32 -7.13
C TRP A 177 13.30 -13.81 -8.03
N ARG A 178 13.56 -14.69 -8.99
CA ARG A 178 12.53 -15.27 -9.85
C ARG A 178 11.57 -16.15 -9.07
N VAL A 179 12.11 -16.94 -8.14
CA VAL A 179 11.29 -17.79 -7.26
C VAL A 179 10.31 -16.94 -6.45
N ALA A 180 10.73 -15.78 -5.99
CA ALA A 180 9.82 -14.90 -5.24
C ALA A 180 8.64 -14.40 -6.09
N TYR A 181 8.83 -14.17 -7.39
CA TYR A 181 7.73 -13.87 -8.32
C TYR A 181 6.82 -15.07 -8.55
N PHE A 182 7.37 -16.28 -8.70
CA PHE A 182 6.55 -17.49 -8.82
C PHE A 182 5.73 -17.76 -7.55
N VAL A 183 6.32 -17.53 -6.37
CA VAL A 183 5.61 -17.63 -5.08
C VAL A 183 4.49 -16.59 -5.02
N GLY A 184 4.76 -15.32 -5.36
CA GLY A 184 3.74 -14.25 -5.38
C GLY A 184 2.56 -14.57 -6.31
N GLY A 185 2.86 -14.98 -7.55
CA GLY A 185 1.83 -15.42 -8.49
C GLY A 185 1.07 -16.66 -8.02
N GLY A 186 1.77 -17.63 -7.41
CA GLY A 186 1.16 -18.83 -6.82
C GLY A 186 0.25 -18.51 -5.64
N LEU A 187 0.65 -17.61 -4.75
CA LEU A 187 -0.18 -17.11 -3.66
C LEU A 187 -1.45 -16.42 -4.17
N GLY A 188 -1.34 -15.62 -5.25
CA GLY A 188 -2.49 -15.00 -5.89
C GLY A 188 -3.47 -16.03 -6.45
N PHE A 189 -3.00 -17.05 -7.18
CA PHE A 189 -3.89 -18.13 -7.66
C PHE A 189 -4.48 -18.97 -6.52
N GLY A 190 -3.70 -19.25 -5.47
CA GLY A 190 -4.21 -19.90 -4.25
C GLY A 190 -5.34 -19.09 -3.60
N LEU A 191 -5.17 -17.78 -3.49
CA LEU A 191 -6.20 -16.87 -3.00
C LEU A 191 -7.44 -16.87 -3.89
N LEU A 192 -7.27 -16.92 -5.21
CA LEU A 192 -8.38 -17.00 -6.16
C LEU A 192 -9.22 -18.27 -5.92
N LEU A 193 -8.56 -19.42 -5.77
CA LEU A 193 -9.25 -20.69 -5.47
C LEU A 193 -10.00 -20.64 -4.14
N LEU A 194 -9.39 -20.09 -3.10
CA LEU A 194 -10.05 -19.88 -1.81
C LEU A 194 -11.30 -19.00 -1.93
N ARG A 195 -11.27 -17.95 -2.73
CA ARG A 195 -12.42 -17.07 -2.97
C ARG A 195 -13.54 -17.76 -3.72
N VAL A 196 -13.23 -18.56 -4.74
CA VAL A 196 -14.24 -19.37 -5.45
C VAL A 196 -14.95 -20.28 -4.46
N GLY A 197 -14.22 -21.00 -3.60
CA GLY A 197 -14.80 -21.87 -2.59
C GLY A 197 -15.71 -21.15 -1.58
N VAL A 198 -15.35 -19.93 -1.18
CA VAL A 198 -16.18 -19.10 -0.28
C VAL A 198 -17.49 -18.67 -0.95
N ILE A 199 -17.44 -18.31 -2.24
CA ILE A 199 -18.62 -17.90 -3.00
C ILE A 199 -19.58 -19.08 -3.19
N GLU A 200 -19.06 -20.24 -3.56
CA GLU A 200 -19.86 -21.46 -3.75
C GLU A 200 -20.54 -21.92 -2.45
N SER A 201 -19.92 -21.65 -1.28
CA SER A 201 -20.51 -21.97 0.02
C SER A 201 -21.78 -21.16 0.38
N GLY A 202 -22.18 -20.20 -0.48
CA GLY A 202 -23.41 -19.41 -0.33
C GLY A 202 -23.32 -18.26 0.67
N MET A 203 -22.22 -18.11 1.41
CA MET A 203 -22.03 -17.03 2.40
C MET A 203 -22.11 -15.63 1.81
N PHE A 204 -21.87 -15.48 0.51
CA PHE A 204 -21.98 -14.19 -0.22
C PHE A 204 -23.40 -13.90 -0.75
N LYS A 205 -24.29 -14.88 -0.82
CA LYS A 205 -25.66 -14.65 -1.34
C LYS A 205 -26.50 -13.78 -0.41
N GLU A 206 -26.29 -13.84 0.89
CA GLU A 206 -26.98 -13.00 1.88
C GLU A 206 -26.53 -11.53 1.81
N ILE A 207 -25.28 -11.26 1.41
CA ILE A 207 -24.71 -9.91 1.35
C ILE A 207 -25.15 -9.19 0.06
N SER A 208 -25.30 -9.92 -1.03
CA SER A 208 -25.66 -9.39 -2.35
C SER A 208 -27.10 -8.86 -2.43
N SER A 209 -27.98 -9.27 -1.49
CA SER A 209 -29.40 -8.86 -1.49
C SER A 209 -29.68 -7.52 -0.79
N GLN A 210 -28.71 -6.94 -0.09
CA GLN A 210 -28.89 -5.68 0.62
C GLN A 210 -28.60 -4.45 -0.28
N LYS A 211 -29.65 -3.69 -0.50
CA LYS A 211 -29.78 -2.34 -1.09
C LYS A 211 -28.78 -1.91 -2.15
N LYS A 212 -29.30 -1.59 -3.32
CA LYS A 212 -28.70 -0.72 -4.33
C LYS A 212 -28.42 0.67 -3.74
N VAL A 213 -27.25 0.87 -3.15
CA VAL A 213 -26.72 2.22 -2.87
C VAL A 213 -26.37 2.84 -4.22
N VAL A 214 -26.77 4.08 -4.43
CA VAL A 214 -26.42 4.87 -5.62
C VAL A 214 -24.90 4.84 -5.76
N LYS A 215 -24.43 4.33 -6.90
CA LYS A 215 -23.02 4.05 -7.15
C LYS A 215 -22.24 5.34 -7.30
N GLY A 216 -21.20 5.55 -6.50
CA GLY A 216 -20.32 6.72 -6.58
C GLY A 216 -19.57 6.76 -7.92
N ASP A 217 -19.59 7.89 -8.59
CA ASP A 217 -18.79 8.14 -9.76
C ASP A 217 -17.44 8.74 -9.33
N PHE A 218 -16.31 8.11 -9.72
CA PHE A 218 -14.97 8.64 -9.46
C PHE A 218 -14.81 10.07 -10.00
N PHE A 219 -15.37 10.37 -11.16
CA PHE A 219 -15.26 11.69 -11.77
C PHE A 219 -16.00 12.77 -10.97
N SER A 220 -16.94 12.40 -10.11
CA SER A 220 -17.66 13.34 -9.25
C SER A 220 -16.76 14.06 -8.24
N PHE A 221 -15.57 13.51 -7.90
CA PHE A 221 -14.57 14.21 -7.08
C PHE A 221 -14.02 15.46 -7.78
N PHE A 222 -14.07 15.52 -9.11
CA PHE A 222 -13.50 16.59 -9.93
C PHE A 222 -14.55 17.59 -10.41
N THR A 223 -15.83 17.31 -10.22
CA THR A 223 -16.93 18.20 -10.67
C THR A 223 -17.22 19.35 -9.71
N ASN A 224 -16.86 19.18 -8.43
CA ASN A 224 -17.08 20.18 -7.38
C ASN A 224 -15.73 20.57 -6.75
N ARG A 225 -15.46 21.89 -6.70
CA ARG A 225 -14.20 22.43 -6.18
C ARG A 225 -13.94 22.02 -4.71
N GLU A 226 -14.97 21.98 -3.90
CA GLU A 226 -14.84 21.62 -2.50
C GLU A 226 -14.47 20.15 -2.33
N ARG A 227 -15.15 19.25 -3.07
CA ARG A 227 -14.82 17.80 -3.10
C ARG A 227 -13.41 17.57 -3.61
N PHE A 228 -13.04 18.27 -4.68
CA PHE A 228 -11.69 18.18 -5.23
C PHE A 228 -10.62 18.57 -4.21
N ILE A 229 -10.81 19.69 -3.51
CA ILE A 229 -9.87 20.15 -2.47
C ILE A 229 -9.80 19.14 -1.31
N LYS A 230 -10.94 18.60 -0.85
CA LYS A 230 -10.98 17.52 0.16
C LYS A 230 -10.18 16.31 -0.31
N TYR A 231 -10.39 15.88 -1.58
CA TYR A 231 -9.73 14.73 -2.17
C TYR A 231 -8.21 14.91 -2.24
N ILE A 232 -7.73 16.06 -2.72
CA ILE A 232 -6.30 16.39 -2.77
C ILE A 232 -5.68 16.48 -1.37
N LYS A 233 -6.41 17.06 -0.40
CA LYS A 233 -5.92 17.08 0.99
C LYS A 233 -5.78 15.67 1.56
N CYS A 234 -6.71 14.78 1.28
CA CYS A 234 -6.58 13.37 1.68
C CYS A 234 -5.33 12.74 1.06
N ILE A 235 -5.04 12.97 -0.22
CA ILE A 235 -3.80 12.48 -0.85
C ILE A 235 -2.57 13.05 -0.14
N GLY A 236 -2.56 14.35 0.16
CA GLY A 236 -1.45 15.03 0.83
C GLY A 236 -1.05 14.41 2.17
N ILE A 237 -2.03 13.94 2.96
CA ILE A 237 -1.79 13.28 4.27
C ILE A 237 -0.96 12.00 4.11
N GLY A 238 -1.13 11.27 3.01
CA GLY A 238 -0.40 10.01 2.77
C GLY A 238 1.01 10.17 2.20
N LEU A 239 1.40 11.37 1.73
CA LEU A 239 2.69 11.59 1.07
C LEU A 239 3.90 11.19 1.92
N PRO A 240 4.00 11.56 3.23
CA PRO A 240 5.15 11.17 4.05
C PRO A 240 5.31 9.66 4.17
N THR A 241 4.22 8.89 4.20
CA THR A 241 4.29 7.42 4.24
C THR A 241 5.01 6.86 3.02
N TRP A 242 4.62 7.31 1.82
CA TRP A 242 5.24 6.81 0.59
C TRP A 242 6.57 7.47 0.26
N PHE A 243 6.90 8.61 0.85
CA PHE A 243 8.27 9.11 0.87
C PHE A 243 9.21 8.16 1.62
N VAL A 244 8.84 7.72 2.82
CA VAL A 244 9.66 6.77 3.61
C VAL A 244 9.81 5.44 2.88
N ILE A 245 8.71 4.87 2.37
CA ILE A 245 8.73 3.57 1.69
C ILE A 245 9.36 3.69 0.30
N GLY A 246 8.85 4.60 -0.53
CA GLY A 246 9.18 4.70 -1.95
C GLY A 246 10.55 5.31 -2.23
N ILE A 247 11.06 6.17 -1.33
CA ILE A 247 12.38 6.79 -1.47
C ILE A 247 13.36 6.24 -0.44
N LEU A 248 13.13 6.44 0.86
CA LEU A 248 14.15 6.13 1.86
C LEU A 248 14.43 4.63 1.98
N ALA A 249 13.40 3.78 2.04
CA ALA A 249 13.58 2.35 2.14
C ALA A 249 13.97 1.70 0.79
N THR A 250 13.31 2.10 -0.31
CA THR A 250 13.56 1.52 -1.63
C THR A 250 14.94 1.87 -2.19
N PHE A 251 15.43 3.09 -1.97
CA PHE A 251 16.77 3.53 -2.39
C PHE A 251 17.79 3.56 -1.25
N SER A 252 17.53 2.83 -0.17
CA SER A 252 18.38 2.74 1.02
C SER A 252 19.82 2.33 0.74
N ASN A 253 20.06 1.49 -0.29
CA ASN A 253 21.41 1.12 -0.73
C ASN A 253 22.22 2.32 -1.23
N GLU A 254 21.58 3.26 -1.91
CA GLU A 254 22.24 4.47 -2.43
C GLU A 254 22.48 5.47 -1.30
N ILE A 255 21.51 5.61 -0.40
CA ILE A 255 21.61 6.49 0.77
C ILE A 255 22.68 5.96 1.74
N GLY A 256 22.68 4.65 2.02
CA GLY A 256 23.70 4.03 2.88
C GLY A 256 25.12 4.19 2.35
N LYS A 257 25.30 4.03 1.02
CA LYS A 257 26.59 4.30 0.35
C LYS A 257 27.00 5.78 0.47
N ALA A 258 26.05 6.72 0.32
CA ALA A 258 26.29 8.14 0.45
C ALA A 258 26.59 8.57 1.90
N LEU A 259 26.10 7.86 2.90
CA LEU A 259 26.43 8.02 4.32
C LEU A 259 27.81 7.43 4.69
N GLY A 260 28.46 6.71 3.77
CA GLY A 260 29.75 6.08 4.02
C GLY A 260 29.67 4.75 4.79
N ILE A 261 28.52 4.10 4.82
CA ILE A 261 28.37 2.77 5.42
C ILE A 261 29.13 1.76 4.56
N VAL A 262 30.10 1.07 5.18
CA VAL A 262 31.02 0.14 4.49
C VAL A 262 30.28 -1.12 4.04
N GLU A 263 29.42 -1.67 4.89
CA GLU A 263 28.64 -2.85 4.57
C GLU A 263 27.50 -2.51 3.62
N PRO A 264 27.27 -3.31 2.56
CA PRO A 264 26.22 -3.02 1.58
C PRO A 264 24.83 -3.11 2.21
N ILE A 265 24.08 -2.03 2.11
CA ILE A 265 22.69 -1.97 2.56
C ILE A 265 21.79 -2.70 1.56
N LYS A 266 20.97 -3.61 2.07
CA LYS A 266 19.95 -4.35 1.30
C LYS A 266 18.61 -3.61 1.37
N PRO A 267 18.07 -3.06 0.26
CA PRO A 267 16.77 -2.38 0.27
C PRO A 267 15.63 -3.28 0.78
N GLY A 268 15.65 -4.57 0.44
CA GLY A 268 14.65 -5.52 0.92
C GLY A 268 14.58 -5.61 2.44
N LEU A 269 15.73 -5.59 3.12
CA LEU A 269 15.78 -5.60 4.58
C LEU A 269 15.29 -4.28 5.19
N ALA A 270 15.60 -3.15 4.56
CA ALA A 270 15.10 -1.84 4.97
C ALA A 270 13.57 -1.75 4.84
N ILE A 271 13.02 -2.24 3.72
CA ILE A 271 11.57 -2.33 3.50
C ILE A 271 10.92 -3.24 4.55
N MET A 272 11.48 -4.43 4.79
CA MET A 272 10.95 -5.37 5.78
C MET A 272 10.87 -4.72 7.17
N TRP A 273 11.96 -4.13 7.68
CA TRP A 273 11.95 -3.47 8.99
C TRP A 273 11.00 -2.28 9.05
N CYS A 274 10.92 -1.50 7.96
CA CYS A 274 9.95 -0.42 7.85
C CYS A 274 8.50 -0.95 7.99
N TYR A 275 8.16 -2.09 7.38
CA TYR A 275 6.83 -2.67 7.47
C TYR A 275 6.55 -3.34 8.83
N VAL A 276 7.55 -3.91 9.49
CA VAL A 276 7.42 -4.36 10.88
C VAL A 276 7.09 -3.16 11.79
N GLY A 277 7.80 -2.06 11.63
CA GLY A 277 7.51 -0.82 12.35
C GLY A 277 6.11 -0.28 12.05
N LEU A 278 5.72 -0.26 10.77
CA LEU A 278 4.41 0.20 10.30
C LEU A 278 3.27 -0.61 10.92
N ALA A 279 3.40 -1.93 11.01
CA ALA A 279 2.38 -2.79 11.61
C ALA A 279 2.14 -2.44 13.10
N VAL A 280 3.21 -2.22 13.87
CA VAL A 280 3.12 -1.78 15.28
C VAL A 280 2.59 -0.35 15.38
N GLY A 281 3.03 0.53 14.47
CA GLY A 281 2.59 1.91 14.40
C GLY A 281 1.11 2.07 14.06
N ASP A 282 0.56 1.26 13.15
CA ASP A 282 -0.86 1.29 12.79
C ASP A 282 -1.75 0.98 14.00
N LEU A 283 -1.41 -0.03 14.79
CA LEU A 283 -2.11 -0.33 16.04
C LEU A 283 -1.99 0.83 17.04
N SER A 284 -0.77 1.36 17.20
CA SER A 284 -0.49 2.45 18.14
C SER A 284 -1.20 3.75 17.75
N SER A 285 -1.30 4.05 16.46
CA SER A 285 -1.97 5.24 15.94
C SER A 285 -3.48 5.22 16.25
N GLY A 286 -4.10 4.04 16.17
CA GLY A 286 -5.50 3.86 16.56
C GLY A 286 -5.75 4.19 18.02
N PHE A 287 -4.94 3.66 18.93
CA PHE A 287 -5.02 3.99 20.37
C PHE A 287 -4.73 5.47 20.64
N LEU A 288 -3.72 6.04 19.98
CA LEU A 288 -3.37 7.44 20.11
C LEU A 288 -4.54 8.36 19.69
N SER A 289 -5.21 8.01 18.59
CA SER A 289 -6.40 8.74 18.12
C SER A 289 -7.54 8.72 19.15
N GLN A 290 -7.79 7.57 19.77
CA GLN A 290 -8.79 7.44 20.83
C GLN A 290 -8.41 8.26 22.06
N TYR A 291 -7.16 8.20 22.49
CA TYR A 291 -6.66 8.95 23.63
C TYR A 291 -6.74 10.47 23.41
N LEU A 292 -6.36 10.95 22.24
CA LEU A 292 -6.38 12.37 21.87
C LEU A 292 -7.78 12.85 21.44
N GLN A 293 -8.74 11.96 21.26
CA GLN A 293 -10.06 12.23 20.69
C GLN A 293 -10.00 13.09 19.43
N SER A 294 -8.98 12.83 18.60
CA SER A 294 -8.73 13.54 17.36
C SER A 294 -7.84 12.73 16.44
N ARG A 295 -8.34 12.44 15.26
CA ARG A 295 -7.56 11.75 14.22
C ARG A 295 -6.47 12.64 13.65
N LYS A 296 -6.76 13.91 13.46
CA LYS A 296 -5.79 14.90 12.95
C LYS A 296 -4.59 15.06 13.88
N LYS A 297 -4.80 15.18 15.18
CA LYS A 297 -3.72 15.32 16.17
C LYS A 297 -2.85 14.08 16.21
N ALA A 298 -3.46 12.88 16.17
CA ALA A 298 -2.74 11.63 16.15
C ALA A 298 -1.86 11.50 14.91
N VAL A 299 -2.41 11.78 13.72
CA VAL A 299 -1.65 11.77 12.46
C VAL A 299 -0.52 12.81 12.48
N ALA A 300 -0.79 14.04 12.92
CA ALA A 300 0.23 15.09 12.99
C ALA A 300 1.38 14.71 13.95
N LEU A 301 1.08 14.09 15.10
CA LEU A 301 2.09 13.63 16.04
C LEU A 301 2.95 12.49 15.45
N MET A 302 2.31 11.50 14.82
CA MET A 302 3.00 10.40 14.14
C MET A 302 3.88 10.93 12.99
N MET A 303 3.38 11.92 12.24
CA MET A 303 4.11 12.58 11.16
C MET A 303 5.33 13.36 11.69
N ALA A 304 5.19 14.07 12.82
CA ALA A 304 6.30 14.76 13.48
C ALA A 304 7.37 13.77 13.98
N PHE A 305 6.94 12.66 14.56
CA PHE A 305 7.84 11.59 14.97
C PHE A 305 8.60 10.99 13.76
N THR A 306 7.91 10.76 12.63
CA THR A 306 8.53 10.30 11.39
C THR A 306 9.53 11.30 10.85
N LEU A 307 9.19 12.59 10.84
CA LEU A 307 10.10 13.65 10.40
C LEU A 307 11.41 13.65 11.21
N LEU A 308 11.30 13.53 12.53
CA LEU A 308 12.48 13.41 13.40
C LEU A 308 13.33 12.18 13.04
N GLY A 309 12.69 11.03 12.83
CA GLY A 309 13.37 9.82 12.36
C GLY A 309 14.09 10.01 11.03
N CYS A 310 13.44 10.68 10.06
CA CYS A 310 14.02 10.99 8.75
C CYS A 310 15.23 11.95 8.85
N LEU A 311 15.15 12.96 9.72
CA LEU A 311 16.26 13.87 9.95
C LEU A 311 17.48 13.15 10.56
N ILE A 312 17.26 12.28 11.53
CA ILE A 312 18.32 11.45 12.11
C ILE A 312 18.88 10.50 11.03
N TYR A 313 18.02 9.83 10.27
CA TYR A 313 18.42 8.88 9.23
C TYR A 313 19.30 9.54 8.14
N LEU A 314 19.01 10.76 7.73
CA LEU A 314 19.74 11.45 6.66
C LEU A 314 20.95 12.24 7.15
N PHE A 315 20.92 12.80 8.36
CA PHE A 315 21.89 13.81 8.76
C PHE A 315 22.70 13.51 10.04
N ALA A 316 22.39 12.43 10.78
CA ALA A 316 23.13 12.10 11.99
C ALA A 316 24.49 11.41 11.74
N GLY A 317 24.92 11.25 10.50
CA GLY A 317 26.19 10.61 10.16
C GLY A 317 26.29 9.14 10.56
N ILE A 318 25.20 8.38 10.34
CA ILE A 318 25.10 6.97 10.72
C ILE A 318 26.06 6.14 9.88
N GLN A 319 26.94 5.39 10.56
CA GLN A 319 27.87 4.45 9.92
C GLN A 319 27.56 2.98 10.27
N SER A 320 26.71 2.73 11.27
CA SER A 320 26.33 1.39 11.69
C SER A 320 25.14 0.87 10.88
N VAL A 321 25.29 -0.29 10.28
CA VAL A 321 24.22 -1.00 9.56
C VAL A 321 23.05 -1.34 10.49
N THR A 322 23.33 -1.76 11.73
CA THR A 322 22.29 -2.04 12.73
C THR A 322 21.47 -0.80 13.05
N MET A 323 22.14 0.36 13.27
CA MET A 323 21.45 1.62 13.53
C MET A 323 20.63 2.07 12.31
N PHE A 324 21.14 1.87 11.11
CA PHE A 324 20.45 2.20 9.87
C PHE A 324 19.11 1.45 9.73
N TYR A 325 19.09 0.11 9.93
CA TYR A 325 17.86 -0.68 9.90
C TYR A 325 16.95 -0.42 11.11
N SER A 326 17.50 -0.12 12.28
CA SER A 326 16.71 0.30 13.45
C SER A 326 15.95 1.59 13.18
N LEU A 327 16.56 2.54 12.46
CA LEU A 327 15.88 3.76 12.04
C LEU A 327 14.83 3.49 10.95
N ALA A 328 15.04 2.53 10.06
CA ALA A 328 13.99 2.11 9.12
C ALA A 328 12.76 1.57 9.87
N LEU A 329 12.96 0.77 10.95
CA LEU A 329 11.88 0.33 11.84
C LEU A 329 11.19 1.50 12.55
N ILE A 330 11.96 2.44 13.10
CA ILE A 330 11.44 3.63 13.81
C ILE A 330 10.64 4.53 12.86
N MET A 331 11.16 4.81 11.66
CA MET A 331 10.42 5.55 10.64
C MET A 331 9.18 4.79 10.21
N GLY A 332 9.27 3.45 10.07
CA GLY A 332 8.14 2.58 9.81
C GLY A 332 7.05 2.72 10.86
N PHE A 333 7.40 2.70 12.15
CA PHE A 333 6.46 2.97 13.24
C PHE A 333 5.80 4.34 13.08
N GLY A 334 6.55 5.38 12.76
CA GLY A 334 6.04 6.73 12.60
C GLY A 334 5.05 6.88 11.44
N ILE A 335 5.26 6.17 10.32
CA ILE A 335 4.31 6.15 9.20
C ILE A 335 3.13 5.20 9.42
N GLY A 336 3.06 4.49 10.55
CA GLY A 336 1.99 3.59 10.94
C GLY A 336 0.70 4.29 11.32
N TYR A 337 0.33 5.33 10.61
CA TYR A 337 -1.02 5.92 10.59
C TYR A 337 -1.75 5.59 9.27
N TRP A 338 -1.26 4.60 8.51
CA TRP A 338 -1.79 4.28 7.20
C TRP A 338 -3.26 3.86 7.22
N ALA A 339 -3.64 2.96 8.13
CA ALA A 339 -5.04 2.55 8.28
C ALA A 339 -5.94 3.72 8.70
N MET A 340 -5.46 4.58 9.61
CA MET A 340 -6.18 5.80 10.02
C MET A 340 -6.29 6.81 8.86
N PHE A 341 -5.26 6.97 8.05
CA PHE A 341 -5.26 7.80 6.84
C PHE A 341 -6.36 7.35 5.86
N VAL A 342 -6.47 6.03 5.59
CA VAL A 342 -7.54 5.47 4.73
C VAL A 342 -8.91 5.75 5.32
N THR A 343 -9.05 5.62 6.64
CA THR A 343 -10.28 5.92 7.37
C THR A 343 -10.66 7.40 7.27
N ILE A 344 -9.72 8.32 7.51
CA ILE A 344 -9.95 9.77 7.33
C ILE A 344 -10.42 10.06 5.91
N GLY A 345 -9.72 9.47 4.90
CA GLY A 345 -10.09 9.65 3.50
C GLY A 345 -11.51 9.18 3.19
N ALA A 346 -11.92 8.04 3.75
CA ALA A 346 -13.27 7.52 3.59
C ALA A 346 -14.34 8.40 4.27
N GLU A 347 -14.05 8.88 5.48
CA GLU A 347 -15.01 9.64 6.32
C GLU A 347 -15.18 11.11 5.90
N GLN A 348 -14.27 11.65 5.07
CA GLN A 348 -14.45 12.98 4.49
C GLN A 348 -15.62 13.05 3.52
N PHE A 349 -16.05 11.89 2.97
CA PHE A 349 -17.05 11.81 1.91
C PHE A 349 -18.32 11.09 2.37
N GLY A 350 -19.45 11.52 1.79
CA GLY A 350 -20.75 10.91 2.01
C GLY A 350 -20.81 9.45 1.60
N THR A 351 -21.85 8.75 2.03
CA THR A 351 -22.01 7.29 1.86
C THR A 351 -21.93 6.86 0.40
N ASN A 352 -22.37 7.72 -0.54
CA ASN A 352 -22.35 7.48 -1.99
C ASN A 352 -20.94 7.52 -2.62
N LEU A 353 -19.97 8.24 -2.04
CA LEU A 353 -18.60 8.36 -2.55
C LEU A 353 -17.54 7.69 -1.65
N ARG A 354 -17.91 7.30 -0.44
CA ARG A 354 -16.99 6.79 0.58
C ARG A 354 -16.18 5.58 0.13
N ALA A 355 -16.82 4.60 -0.51
CA ALA A 355 -16.13 3.39 -0.97
C ALA A 355 -15.15 3.72 -2.11
N THR A 356 -15.53 4.61 -3.02
CA THR A 356 -14.66 5.09 -4.10
C THR A 356 -13.46 5.86 -3.54
N ALA A 357 -13.67 6.73 -2.55
CA ALA A 357 -12.61 7.46 -1.86
C ALA A 357 -11.62 6.52 -1.17
N ALA A 358 -12.13 5.56 -0.38
CA ALA A 358 -11.31 4.58 0.34
C ALA A 358 -10.44 3.72 -0.60
N THR A 359 -10.90 3.48 -1.83
CA THR A 359 -10.15 2.69 -2.81
C THR A 359 -9.16 3.55 -3.59
N THR A 360 -9.58 4.75 -4.03
CA THR A 360 -8.77 5.56 -4.96
C THR A 360 -7.71 6.39 -4.25
N ILE A 361 -7.98 6.96 -3.09
CA ILE A 361 -7.03 7.82 -2.36
C ILE A 361 -5.70 7.10 -2.07
N PRO A 362 -5.66 5.88 -1.51
CA PRO A 362 -4.40 5.17 -1.29
C PRO A 362 -3.61 4.90 -2.58
N ASN A 363 -4.30 4.57 -3.68
CA ASN A 363 -3.64 4.33 -4.96
C ASN A 363 -3.10 5.63 -5.59
N MET A 364 -3.80 6.76 -5.40
CA MET A 364 -3.29 8.08 -5.81
C MET A 364 -2.02 8.44 -5.02
N VAL A 365 -1.99 8.21 -3.71
CA VAL A 365 -0.79 8.44 -2.89
C VAL A 365 0.38 7.57 -3.36
N ARG A 366 0.14 6.29 -3.65
CA ARG A 366 1.15 5.38 -4.23
C ARG A 366 1.66 5.91 -5.56
N GLY A 367 0.77 6.42 -6.41
CA GLY A 367 1.13 7.04 -7.68
C GLY A 367 1.99 8.30 -7.57
N MET A 368 1.91 9.05 -6.45
CA MET A 368 2.80 10.20 -6.23
C MET A 368 4.27 9.81 -6.12
N VAL A 369 4.61 8.53 -5.90
CA VAL A 369 5.98 8.02 -5.96
C VAL A 369 6.63 8.33 -7.31
N ILE A 370 5.87 8.40 -8.40
CA ILE A 370 6.38 8.80 -9.73
C ILE A 370 7.00 10.20 -9.68
N LEU A 371 6.32 11.16 -9.05
CA LEU A 371 6.83 12.51 -8.88
C LEU A 371 8.00 12.54 -7.89
N MET A 372 7.92 11.78 -6.79
CA MET A 372 8.97 11.70 -5.78
C MET A 372 10.28 11.15 -6.38
N THR A 373 10.20 10.06 -7.14
CA THR A 373 11.37 9.46 -7.82
C THR A 373 11.89 10.35 -8.94
N GLY A 374 11.02 11.10 -9.64
CA GLY A 374 11.40 12.09 -10.62
C GLY A 374 12.22 13.23 -10.00
N ILE A 375 11.75 13.79 -8.89
CA ILE A 375 12.46 14.84 -8.15
C ILE A 375 13.79 14.29 -7.58
N TYR A 376 13.74 13.12 -6.95
CA TYR A 376 14.93 12.45 -6.43
C TYR A 376 15.98 12.22 -7.52
N GLY A 377 15.56 11.66 -8.66
CA GLY A 377 16.44 11.38 -9.80
C GLY A 377 17.03 12.64 -10.44
N TYR A 378 16.29 13.74 -10.45
CA TYR A 378 16.77 15.03 -10.97
C TYR A 378 17.83 15.66 -10.06
N PHE A 379 17.61 15.67 -8.75
CA PHE A 379 18.54 16.30 -7.81
C PHE A 379 19.74 15.42 -7.43
N LYS A 380 19.63 14.11 -7.52
CA LYS A 380 20.71 13.19 -7.13
C LYS A 380 22.05 13.42 -7.85
N PRO A 381 22.13 13.62 -9.18
CA PRO A 381 23.40 13.90 -9.86
C PRO A 381 23.93 15.32 -9.60
N ILE A 382 23.08 16.27 -9.21
CA ILE A 382 23.43 17.67 -8.97
C ILE A 382 23.93 17.86 -7.52
N SER A 383 23.47 17.00 -6.61
CA SER A 383 23.80 17.05 -5.18
C SER A 383 24.34 15.69 -4.68
N THR A 384 23.67 15.11 -3.74
CA THR A 384 23.93 13.75 -3.25
C THR A 384 22.58 13.02 -3.06
N PRO A 385 22.57 11.67 -2.97
CA PRO A 385 21.36 10.92 -2.63
C PRO A 385 20.69 11.43 -1.33
N ILE A 386 21.48 11.86 -0.34
CA ILE A 386 21.00 12.39 0.93
C ILE A 386 20.21 13.69 0.73
N TYR A 387 20.79 14.68 0.06
CA TYR A 387 20.13 15.97 -0.17
C TYR A 387 18.96 15.84 -1.15
N ALA A 388 19.08 14.98 -2.18
CA ALA A 388 17.97 14.68 -3.09
C ALA A 388 16.78 14.09 -2.34
N ALA A 389 17.01 13.14 -1.44
CA ALA A 389 15.96 12.58 -0.58
C ALA A 389 15.39 13.63 0.38
N ALA A 390 16.24 14.49 0.96
CA ALA A 390 15.81 15.57 1.85
C ALA A 390 14.86 16.57 1.15
N ILE A 391 15.15 16.95 -0.10
CA ILE A 391 14.28 17.84 -0.90
C ILE A 391 12.90 17.21 -1.08
N VAL A 392 12.84 15.94 -1.48
CA VAL A 392 11.56 15.21 -1.59
C VAL A 392 10.85 15.16 -0.25
N GLY A 393 11.59 14.86 0.83
CA GLY A 393 11.06 14.82 2.19
C GLY A 393 10.43 16.13 2.62
N VAL A 394 11.12 17.25 2.43
CA VAL A 394 10.59 18.60 2.75
C VAL A 394 9.26 18.85 2.05
N ILE A 395 9.18 18.56 0.75
CA ILE A 395 7.95 18.72 -0.02
C ILE A 395 6.82 17.83 0.57
N CYS A 396 7.11 16.55 0.81
CA CYS A 396 6.12 15.60 1.32
C CYS A 396 5.62 15.97 2.73
N PHE A 397 6.53 16.36 3.64
CA PHE A 397 6.13 16.72 5.01
C PHE A 397 5.42 18.07 5.08
N VAL A 398 5.86 19.09 4.34
CA VAL A 398 5.18 20.39 4.29
C VAL A 398 3.75 20.20 3.77
N LEU A 399 3.57 19.50 2.66
CA LEU A 399 2.23 19.21 2.13
C LEU A 399 1.43 18.33 3.08
N GLY A 400 2.05 17.30 3.67
CA GLY A 400 1.41 16.39 4.61
C GLY A 400 0.87 17.11 5.84
N PHE A 401 1.68 17.94 6.48
CA PHE A 401 1.25 18.77 7.62
C PHE A 401 0.19 19.79 7.24
N TYR A 402 0.38 20.51 6.14
CA TYR A 402 -0.62 21.46 5.66
C TYR A 402 -1.98 20.79 5.44
N CYS A 403 -2.00 19.65 4.76
CA CYS A 403 -3.23 18.91 4.50
C CYS A 403 -3.85 18.37 5.79
N THR A 404 -3.05 17.78 6.69
CA THR A 404 -3.54 17.26 7.98
C THR A 404 -4.13 18.34 8.86
N LEU A 405 -3.51 19.50 8.95
CA LEU A 405 -3.97 20.60 9.80
C LEU A 405 -5.22 21.29 9.23
N THR A 406 -5.36 21.34 7.92
CA THR A 406 -6.46 22.06 7.25
C THR A 406 -7.65 21.20 6.82
N ILE A 407 -7.57 19.87 6.93
CA ILE A 407 -8.70 18.97 6.67
C ILE A 407 -9.68 19.01 7.85
N ALA A 408 -10.95 18.70 7.61
CA ALA A 408 -11.94 18.60 8.68
C ALA A 408 -11.65 17.40 9.60
N GLU A 409 -11.88 17.57 10.93
CA GLU A 409 -11.81 16.47 11.88
C GLU A 409 -12.96 15.48 11.63
N THR A 410 -12.65 14.18 11.72
CA THR A 410 -13.64 13.13 11.49
C THR A 410 -13.91 12.26 12.73
N HIS A 411 -13.22 12.52 13.83
CA HIS A 411 -13.52 11.86 15.10
C HIS A 411 -14.94 12.22 15.54
N ASP A 412 -15.77 11.22 15.84
CA ASP A 412 -17.19 11.38 16.26
C ASP A 412 -18.11 12.09 15.26
N LYS A 413 -17.69 12.22 13.98
CA LYS A 413 -18.54 12.77 12.93
C LYS A 413 -19.66 11.80 12.57
N ASP A 414 -20.90 12.31 12.45
CA ASP A 414 -21.98 11.54 11.84
C ASP A 414 -21.62 11.25 10.37
N LEU A 415 -21.65 9.96 10.05
CA LEU A 415 -21.25 9.47 8.75
C LEU A 415 -22.42 9.21 7.80
N ASP A 416 -23.68 9.36 8.27
CA ASP A 416 -24.88 9.07 7.48
C ASP A 416 -25.33 10.33 6.70
N PHE A 417 -24.45 10.80 5.79
CA PHE A 417 -24.77 11.87 4.86
C PHE A 417 -24.48 11.48 3.41
N LEU A 418 -25.13 12.14 2.48
CA LEU A 418 -24.92 12.01 1.03
C LEU A 418 -24.20 13.26 0.53
N GLU A 419 -23.27 13.10 -0.40
CA GLU A 419 -22.69 14.20 -1.17
C GLU A 419 -23.66 14.54 -2.32
N GLU A 420 -24.08 15.80 -2.41
CA GLU A 420 -24.96 16.33 -3.46
C GLU A 420 -24.21 16.56 -4.80
#